data_65a10bab9b188eeb2e1ec9970adec44d
#
_entry.id   65a10bab9b188eeb2e1ec9970adec44d
#
_cell.length_a   1.000
_cell.length_b   1.000
_cell.length_c   1.000
_cell.angle_alpha   90.00
_cell.angle_beta   90.00
_cell.angle_gamma   90.00
#
_symmetry.space_group_name_H-M   'P 1'
#
loop_
_entity.id
_entity.type
_entity.pdbx_description
1 polymer ?
#
loop_
_entity_poly.entity_id
_entity_poly.type
_entity_poly.pdbx_seq_one_letter_code
_entity_poly.pdbx_strand_id
1 'polypeptide(L)'
;DVYKRQIYDQEMPEPLLNALISKLKLDKLDTVKPSGRYHNHKDFMSFPSLGRDDLKYPVWRPVVKPELKGTDSLLKLVQEKDRFVHVPYHTFDYVVRLLQEAAVSPDVKAIKITLYRLAHDSRIVEALVCAARNGKKVTAVVELLARFDESSNIKWARKMQDAGVNVVFGLEGLKVHSKIIHIDMTRGHDIAVVGSGNFHEGNAKVYTCLLYTSDAAD
;
A
#
# COMPACT_ATOMS: atom_id res chain seq x y z
N ASP A 1 11.35 1.27 29.35
CA ASP A 1 11.08 -0.13 29.73
C ASP A 1 9.89 -0.64 28.94
N VAL A 2 10.08 -1.75 28.23
CA VAL A 2 9.04 -2.36 27.43
C VAL A 2 8.48 -3.56 28.20
N TYR A 3 7.27 -3.43 28.71
CA TYR A 3 6.55 -4.54 29.33
C TYR A 3 6.25 -5.60 28.26
N LYS A 4 6.56 -6.85 28.57
CA LYS A 4 6.25 -7.98 27.69
C LYS A 4 4.88 -8.53 28.07
N ARG A 5 4.03 -8.73 27.07
CA ARG A 5 2.75 -9.41 27.23
C ARG A 5 2.79 -10.72 26.45
N GLN A 6 2.68 -11.83 27.18
CA GLN A 6 2.68 -13.17 26.62
C GLN A 6 1.29 -13.81 26.79
N ILE A 7 0.86 -14.50 25.75
CA ILE A 7 -0.33 -15.35 25.77
C ILE A 7 0.15 -16.77 25.44
N TYR A 8 -0.30 -17.77 26.19
CA TYR A 8 0.09 -19.15 25.96
C TYR A 8 -1.14 -20.06 25.90
N ASP A 9 -1.01 -21.20 25.25
CA ASP A 9 -2.03 -22.26 25.22
C ASP A 9 -2.24 -22.79 26.64
N GLN A 10 -3.46 -22.69 27.18
CA GLN A 10 -3.79 -23.15 28.52
C GLN A 10 -3.54 -24.64 28.75
N GLU A 11 -3.48 -25.45 27.70
CA GLU A 11 -3.14 -26.87 27.74
C GLU A 11 -1.62 -27.12 27.71
N MET A 12 -0.79 -26.06 27.69
CA MET A 12 0.66 -26.20 27.71
C MET A 12 1.12 -26.80 29.04
N PRO A 13 1.95 -27.86 29.02
CA PRO A 13 2.48 -28.46 30.22
C PRO A 13 3.24 -27.41 31.07
N GLU A 14 2.96 -27.39 32.37
CA GLU A 14 3.55 -26.41 33.31
C GLU A 14 5.10 -26.38 33.30
N PRO A 15 5.82 -27.53 33.19
CA PRO A 15 7.28 -27.50 33.09
C PRO A 15 7.78 -26.75 31.85
N LEU A 16 7.06 -26.88 30.73
CA LEU A 16 7.40 -26.17 29.49
C LEU A 16 7.14 -24.69 29.63
N LEU A 17 6.01 -24.29 30.21
CA LEU A 17 5.68 -22.89 30.48
C LEU A 17 6.75 -22.24 31.36
N ASN A 18 7.14 -22.90 32.47
CA ASN A 18 8.16 -22.38 33.38
C ASN A 18 9.54 -22.26 32.72
N ALA A 19 9.90 -23.20 31.86
CA ALA A 19 11.13 -23.11 31.05
C ALA A 19 11.10 -21.93 30.10
N LEU A 20 9.97 -21.64 29.46
CA LEU A 20 9.80 -20.50 28.57
C LEU A 20 9.85 -19.16 29.34
N ILE A 21 9.16 -19.05 30.47
CA ILE A 21 9.18 -17.88 31.33
C ILE A 21 10.63 -17.55 31.75
N SER A 22 11.36 -18.56 32.20
CA SER A 22 12.77 -18.40 32.58
C SER A 22 13.65 -17.99 31.41
N LYS A 23 13.52 -18.67 30.26
CA LYS A 23 14.33 -18.41 29.07
C LYS A 23 14.07 -17.02 28.46
N LEU A 24 12.82 -16.56 28.50
CA LEU A 24 12.40 -15.25 28.02
C LEU A 24 12.66 -14.13 29.06
N LYS A 25 13.12 -14.48 30.26
CA LYS A 25 13.35 -13.56 31.37
C LYS A 25 12.11 -12.71 31.65
N LEU A 26 10.95 -13.36 31.76
CA LEU A 26 9.72 -12.70 32.14
C LEU A 26 9.69 -12.54 33.69
N ASP A 27 9.32 -11.35 34.12
CA ASP A 27 9.28 -11.01 35.56
C ASP A 27 7.85 -10.61 35.99
N LYS A 28 7.74 -10.12 37.24
CA LYS A 28 6.45 -9.73 37.85
C LYS A 28 5.77 -8.53 37.15
N LEU A 29 6.52 -7.77 36.36
CA LEU A 29 6.00 -6.63 35.60
C LEU A 29 5.43 -7.07 34.26
N ASP A 30 5.83 -8.26 33.80
CA ASP A 30 5.34 -8.82 32.55
C ASP A 30 3.98 -9.52 32.75
N THR A 31 3.15 -9.49 31.73
CA THR A 31 1.85 -10.16 31.75
C THR A 31 1.94 -11.50 31.03
N VAL A 32 1.69 -12.60 31.77
CA VAL A 32 1.60 -13.95 31.20
C VAL A 32 0.18 -14.48 31.43
N LYS A 33 -0.59 -14.70 30.36
CA LYS A 33 -2.01 -15.10 30.44
C LYS A 33 -2.30 -16.39 29.67
N PRO A 34 -3.03 -17.34 30.26
CA PRO A 34 -3.56 -18.47 29.53
C PRO A 34 -4.63 -18.03 28.51
N SER A 35 -4.72 -18.72 27.41
CA SER A 35 -5.72 -18.52 26.38
C SER A 35 -5.96 -19.84 25.64
N GLY A 36 -6.85 -19.85 24.66
CA GLY A 36 -7.00 -20.99 23.75
C GLY A 36 -5.77 -21.17 22.85
N ARG A 37 -5.72 -22.28 22.14
CA ARG A 37 -4.62 -22.64 21.21
C ARG A 37 -4.44 -21.65 20.07
N TYR A 38 -5.52 -21.05 19.60
CA TYR A 38 -5.53 -20.10 18.49
C TYR A 38 -5.67 -18.67 19.05
N HIS A 39 -4.59 -17.91 19.01
CA HIS A 39 -4.56 -16.56 19.58
C HIS A 39 -4.73 -15.43 18.57
N ASN A 40 -4.33 -15.70 17.34
CA ASN A 40 -4.29 -14.68 16.29
C ASN A 40 -5.40 -14.93 15.27
N HIS A 41 -6.54 -14.28 15.46
CA HIS A 41 -7.67 -14.42 14.53
C HIS A 41 -7.34 -13.93 13.10
N LYS A 42 -6.28 -13.15 12.92
CA LYS A 42 -5.79 -12.77 11.59
C LYS A 42 -5.39 -13.98 10.75
N ASP A 43 -4.97 -15.08 11.37
CA ASP A 43 -4.56 -16.30 10.67
C ASP A 43 -5.75 -16.93 9.93
N PHE A 44 -6.99 -16.69 10.40
CA PHE A 44 -8.19 -17.13 9.69
C PHE A 44 -8.42 -16.43 8.34
N MET A 45 -7.77 -15.30 8.08
CA MET A 45 -7.80 -14.66 6.74
C MET A 45 -7.11 -15.52 5.68
N SER A 46 -6.20 -16.40 6.10
CA SER A 46 -5.49 -17.36 5.24
C SER A 46 -6.00 -18.79 5.45
N PHE A 47 -7.25 -18.96 5.89
CA PHE A 47 -7.80 -20.28 6.14
C PHE A 47 -7.76 -21.13 4.86
N PRO A 48 -7.22 -22.36 4.92
CA PRO A 48 -7.08 -23.19 3.74
C PRO A 48 -8.45 -23.59 3.18
N SER A 49 -8.57 -23.64 1.87
CA SER A 49 -9.83 -23.94 1.20
C SER A 49 -10.30 -25.38 1.37
N LEU A 50 -9.38 -26.29 1.69
CA LEU A 50 -9.64 -27.74 1.87
C LEU A 50 -10.44 -28.38 0.72
N GLY A 51 -10.39 -27.79 -0.49
CA GLY A 51 -11.18 -28.24 -1.64
C GLY A 51 -12.67 -27.90 -1.58
N ARG A 52 -13.11 -27.11 -0.59
CA ARG A 52 -14.50 -26.73 -0.39
C ARG A 52 -14.79 -25.36 -0.98
N ASP A 53 -14.85 -25.28 -2.32
CA ASP A 53 -15.16 -24.02 -3.02
C ASP A 53 -16.60 -23.57 -2.84
N ASP A 54 -17.49 -24.50 -2.45
CA ASP A 54 -18.89 -24.25 -2.06
C ASP A 54 -19.01 -23.37 -0.79
N LEU A 55 -17.96 -23.29 0.04
CA LEU A 55 -17.90 -22.45 1.25
C LEU A 55 -17.25 -21.10 1.01
N LYS A 56 -16.91 -20.75 -0.22
CA LYS A 56 -16.32 -19.47 -0.58
C LYS A 56 -17.33 -18.57 -1.26
N TYR A 57 -17.20 -17.27 -1.00
CA TYR A 57 -17.89 -16.28 -1.83
C TYR A 57 -17.34 -16.29 -3.26
N PRO A 58 -18.17 -15.99 -4.26
CA PRO A 58 -17.70 -15.83 -5.63
C PRO A 58 -16.59 -14.79 -5.70
N VAL A 59 -15.57 -15.05 -6.51
CA VAL A 59 -14.47 -14.10 -6.71
C VAL A 59 -15.04 -12.86 -7.41
N TRP A 60 -14.99 -11.73 -6.73
CA TRP A 60 -15.36 -10.44 -7.31
C TRP A 60 -14.36 -10.03 -8.38
N ARG A 61 -14.87 -9.73 -9.57
CA ARG A 61 -14.06 -9.17 -10.66
C ARG A 61 -14.39 -7.69 -10.82
N PRO A 62 -13.40 -6.80 -10.65
CA PRO A 62 -13.62 -5.38 -10.85
C PRO A 62 -14.14 -5.07 -12.26
N VAL A 63 -15.08 -4.15 -12.36
CA VAL A 63 -15.64 -3.69 -13.63
C VAL A 63 -14.62 -2.77 -14.31
N VAL A 64 -14.44 -2.98 -15.60
CA VAL A 64 -13.66 -2.07 -16.46
C VAL A 64 -14.60 -0.99 -16.96
N LYS A 65 -14.29 0.29 -16.70
CA LYS A 65 -15.07 1.42 -17.20
C LYS A 65 -14.94 1.51 -18.71
N PRO A 66 -16.05 1.59 -19.45
CA PRO A 66 -16.02 1.63 -20.93
C PRO A 66 -15.11 2.74 -21.47
N GLU A 67 -15.19 3.93 -20.87
CA GLU A 67 -14.40 5.10 -21.28
C GLU A 67 -12.88 4.96 -21.01
N LEU A 68 -12.48 3.98 -20.21
CA LEU A 68 -11.06 3.70 -19.87
C LEU A 68 -10.58 2.38 -20.49
N LYS A 69 -11.45 1.68 -21.23
CA LYS A 69 -11.12 0.41 -21.87
C LYS A 69 -10.45 0.66 -23.23
N GLY A 70 -9.30 0.03 -23.43
CA GLY A 70 -8.60 0.09 -24.71
C GLY A 70 -8.07 1.48 -25.08
N THR A 71 -7.92 2.34 -24.10
CA THR A 71 -7.42 3.70 -24.31
C THR A 71 -5.94 3.69 -24.62
N ASP A 72 -5.54 4.43 -25.63
CA ASP A 72 -4.13 4.57 -25.99
C ASP A 72 -3.33 5.37 -24.96
N SER A 73 -3.96 6.33 -24.28
CA SER A 73 -3.31 7.16 -23.28
C SER A 73 -4.26 7.59 -22.15
N LEU A 74 -3.96 7.16 -20.92
CA LEU A 74 -4.67 7.64 -19.72
C LEU A 74 -4.30 9.08 -19.38
N LEU A 75 -3.05 9.50 -19.61
CA LEU A 75 -2.62 10.88 -19.41
C LEU A 75 -3.48 11.84 -20.22
N LYS A 76 -3.69 11.56 -21.52
CA LYS A 76 -4.56 12.39 -22.38
C LYS A 76 -5.99 12.43 -21.87
N LEU A 77 -6.55 11.28 -21.55
CA LEU A 77 -7.95 11.20 -21.07
C LEU A 77 -8.18 11.97 -19.79
N VAL A 78 -7.21 11.98 -18.88
CA VAL A 78 -7.31 12.72 -17.61
C VAL A 78 -7.17 14.22 -17.86
N GLN A 79 -6.34 14.65 -18.81
CA GLN A 79 -6.24 16.06 -19.21
C GLN A 79 -7.50 16.60 -19.90
N GLU A 80 -8.26 15.72 -20.60
CA GLU A 80 -9.52 16.13 -21.24
C GLU A 80 -10.66 16.28 -20.26
N LYS A 81 -10.69 15.46 -19.20
CA LYS A 81 -11.79 15.43 -18.22
C LYS A 81 -11.39 14.67 -16.99
N ASP A 82 -11.85 15.14 -15.85
CA ASP A 82 -11.76 14.47 -14.56
C ASP A 82 -12.33 13.05 -14.61
N ARG A 83 -11.63 12.14 -13.95
CA ARG A 83 -12.02 10.73 -13.89
C ARG A 83 -12.17 10.29 -12.45
N PHE A 84 -13.17 9.46 -12.24
CA PHE A 84 -13.50 8.92 -10.93
C PHE A 84 -13.46 7.40 -10.97
N VAL A 85 -12.73 6.80 -10.05
CA VAL A 85 -12.59 5.35 -9.90
C VAL A 85 -12.98 4.95 -8.49
N HIS A 86 -13.85 3.95 -8.38
CA HIS A 86 -14.36 3.42 -7.12
C HIS A 86 -13.89 1.98 -6.93
N VAL A 87 -12.83 1.77 -6.17
CA VAL A 87 -12.34 0.42 -5.85
C VAL A 87 -13.11 -0.14 -4.65
N PRO A 88 -13.31 -1.45 -4.52
CA PRO A 88 -12.84 -2.55 -5.37
C PRO A 88 -13.72 -2.79 -6.61
N TYR A 89 -14.79 -2.03 -6.80
CA TYR A 89 -15.76 -2.24 -7.88
C TYR A 89 -15.19 -1.93 -9.27
N HIS A 90 -14.35 -0.90 -9.37
CA HIS A 90 -13.52 -0.65 -10.54
C HIS A 90 -12.09 -1.16 -10.30
N THR A 91 -11.37 -1.48 -11.35
CA THR A 91 -9.97 -1.91 -11.23
C THR A 91 -9.05 -0.80 -10.76
N PHE A 92 -8.14 -1.12 -9.86
CA PHE A 92 -7.06 -0.23 -9.43
C PHE A 92 -5.95 -0.08 -10.50
N ASP A 93 -5.97 -0.94 -11.52
CA ASP A 93 -4.96 -0.93 -12.58
C ASP A 93 -4.89 0.40 -13.35
N TYR A 94 -5.93 1.22 -13.31
CA TYR A 94 -5.89 2.57 -13.89
C TYR A 94 -4.82 3.46 -13.24
N VAL A 95 -4.68 3.41 -11.91
CA VAL A 95 -3.64 4.18 -11.20
C VAL A 95 -2.25 3.66 -11.56
N VAL A 96 -2.09 2.34 -11.59
CA VAL A 96 -0.81 1.71 -11.98
C VAL A 96 -0.44 2.08 -13.41
N ARG A 97 -1.38 1.94 -14.36
CA ARG A 97 -1.16 2.30 -15.78
C ARG A 97 -0.86 3.79 -15.97
N LEU A 98 -1.56 4.67 -15.27
CA LEU A 98 -1.29 6.11 -15.31
C LEU A 98 0.16 6.43 -14.91
N LEU A 99 0.65 5.81 -13.83
CA LEU A 99 2.04 5.98 -13.39
C LEU A 99 3.05 5.32 -14.34
N GLN A 100 2.72 4.16 -14.91
CA GLN A 100 3.57 3.50 -15.92
C GLN A 100 3.67 4.34 -17.20
N GLU A 101 2.57 4.92 -17.62
CA GLU A 101 2.55 5.83 -18.77
C GLU A 101 3.32 7.11 -18.47
N ALA A 102 3.11 7.71 -17.28
CA ALA A 102 3.87 8.87 -16.83
C ALA A 102 5.39 8.60 -16.76
N ALA A 103 5.79 7.38 -16.39
CA ALA A 103 7.19 6.99 -16.32
C ALA A 103 7.93 7.06 -17.65
N VAL A 104 7.23 6.81 -18.75
CA VAL A 104 7.84 6.77 -20.12
C VAL A 104 7.48 7.95 -21.01
N SER A 105 6.43 8.70 -20.66
CA SER A 105 5.96 9.82 -21.47
C SER A 105 6.98 10.96 -21.51
N PRO A 106 7.36 11.50 -22.69
CA PRO A 106 8.24 12.66 -22.81
C PRO A 106 7.59 13.95 -22.26
N ASP A 107 6.25 13.99 -22.17
CA ASP A 107 5.50 15.14 -21.70
C ASP A 107 5.41 15.21 -20.16
N VAL A 108 5.93 14.23 -19.44
CA VAL A 108 6.02 14.23 -17.97
C VAL A 108 7.41 14.66 -17.53
N LYS A 109 7.46 15.67 -16.67
CA LYS A 109 8.67 16.25 -16.09
C LYS A 109 9.01 15.67 -14.72
N ALA A 110 8.00 15.56 -13.86
CA ALA A 110 8.18 15.05 -12.51
C ALA A 110 6.96 14.31 -11.99
N ILE A 111 7.17 13.46 -10.96
CA ILE A 111 6.11 12.75 -10.24
C ILE A 111 6.35 12.92 -8.74
N LYS A 112 5.33 13.35 -8.00
CA LYS A 112 5.33 13.44 -6.54
C LYS A 112 4.22 12.55 -5.98
N ILE A 113 4.50 11.78 -4.96
CA ILE A 113 3.54 10.82 -4.40
C ILE A 113 3.68 10.70 -2.88
N THR A 114 2.56 10.50 -2.20
CA THR A 114 2.55 10.10 -0.79
C THR A 114 2.29 8.61 -0.66
N LEU A 115 3.09 7.92 0.16
CA LEU A 115 3.05 6.47 0.33
C LEU A 115 2.94 6.13 1.81
N TYR A 116 1.78 5.63 2.24
CA TYR A 116 1.55 5.21 3.61
C TYR A 116 1.81 3.72 3.83
N ARG A 117 1.24 2.87 2.98
CA ARG A 117 1.43 1.42 2.96
C ARG A 117 1.74 0.97 1.56
N LEU A 118 2.72 0.09 1.43
CA LEU A 118 3.14 -0.47 0.16
C LEU A 118 2.90 -1.98 0.13
N ALA A 119 2.40 -2.48 -0.99
CA ALA A 119 2.27 -3.91 -1.23
C ALA A 119 3.65 -4.57 -1.25
N HIS A 120 3.70 -5.86 -0.91
CA HIS A 120 4.95 -6.63 -0.98
C HIS A 120 5.57 -6.57 -2.39
N ASP A 121 4.73 -6.68 -3.42
CA ASP A 121 5.11 -6.57 -4.84
C ASP A 121 4.38 -5.37 -5.45
N SER A 122 4.84 -4.16 -5.12
CA SER A 122 4.19 -2.91 -5.50
C SER A 122 4.56 -2.47 -6.92
N ARG A 123 3.62 -2.59 -7.85
CA ARG A 123 3.75 -2.06 -9.23
C ARG A 123 3.80 -0.52 -9.25
N ILE A 124 3.23 0.14 -8.23
CA ILE A 124 3.35 1.59 -8.03
C ILE A 124 4.82 1.96 -7.87
N VAL A 125 5.53 1.30 -6.93
CA VAL A 125 6.96 1.59 -6.71
C VAL A 125 7.79 1.25 -7.93
N GLU A 126 7.48 0.17 -8.64
CA GLU A 126 8.18 -0.18 -9.87
C GLU A 126 8.02 0.89 -10.96
N ALA A 127 6.82 1.47 -11.08
CA ALA A 127 6.59 2.58 -12.00
C ALA A 127 7.39 3.84 -11.60
N LEU A 128 7.50 4.16 -10.30
CA LEU A 128 8.31 5.27 -9.81
C LEU A 128 9.82 5.07 -10.07
N VAL A 129 10.31 3.85 -9.84
CA VAL A 129 11.70 3.47 -10.16
C VAL A 129 11.96 3.59 -11.65
N CYS A 130 11.03 3.12 -12.49
CA CYS A 130 11.10 3.27 -13.93
C CYS A 130 11.15 4.75 -14.34
N ALA A 131 10.29 5.59 -13.77
CA ALA A 131 10.25 7.03 -14.02
C ALA A 131 11.60 7.71 -13.70
N ALA A 132 12.17 7.41 -12.53
CA ALA A 132 13.45 7.96 -12.12
C ALA A 132 14.58 7.55 -13.07
N ARG A 133 14.62 6.26 -13.46
CA ARG A 133 15.61 5.75 -14.44
C ARG A 133 15.45 6.36 -15.83
N ASN A 134 14.23 6.77 -16.20
CA ASN A 134 13.96 7.51 -17.44
C ASN A 134 14.19 9.02 -17.30
N GLY A 135 14.90 9.48 -16.26
CA GLY A 135 15.29 10.86 -16.05
C GLY A 135 14.20 11.78 -15.51
N LYS A 136 13.07 11.24 -15.04
CA LYS A 136 12.02 12.04 -14.39
C LYS A 136 12.45 12.41 -12.96
N LYS A 137 12.08 13.62 -12.52
CA LYS A 137 12.25 13.99 -11.12
C LYS A 137 11.15 13.34 -10.27
N VAL A 138 11.49 12.31 -9.51
CA VAL A 138 10.53 11.59 -8.67
C VAL A 138 10.74 11.92 -7.21
N THR A 139 9.68 12.31 -6.49
CA THR A 139 9.68 12.52 -5.04
C THR A 139 8.60 11.66 -4.40
N ALA A 140 9.01 10.81 -3.46
CA ALA A 140 8.11 9.95 -2.70
C ALA A 140 8.18 10.32 -1.21
N VAL A 141 7.05 10.74 -0.64
CA VAL A 141 6.92 10.99 0.81
C VAL A 141 6.39 9.71 1.46
N VAL A 142 7.22 9.04 2.26
CA VAL A 142 6.97 7.70 2.79
C VAL A 142 6.72 7.75 4.29
N GLU A 143 5.67 7.07 4.77
CA GLU A 143 5.44 6.82 6.20
C GLU A 143 6.20 5.56 6.64
N LEU A 144 7.20 5.72 7.50
CA LEU A 144 7.97 4.59 8.02
C LEU A 144 7.24 3.80 9.10
N LEU A 145 6.42 4.50 9.91
CA LEU A 145 5.75 3.92 11.08
C LEU A 145 4.36 3.36 10.75
N ALA A 146 4.16 2.87 9.54
CA ALA A 146 2.93 2.19 9.15
C ALA A 146 2.88 0.82 9.83
N ARG A 147 2.05 0.66 10.87
CA ARG A 147 1.92 -0.61 11.61
C ARG A 147 1.77 -1.81 10.70
N PHE A 148 2.56 -2.84 10.94
CA PHE A 148 2.64 -4.13 10.24
C PHE A 148 3.29 -4.10 8.85
N ASP A 149 3.66 -2.94 8.31
CA ASP A 149 4.25 -2.82 6.98
C ASP A 149 5.64 -2.15 7.00
N GLU A 150 6.23 -1.95 8.18
CA GLU A 150 7.49 -1.23 8.39
C GLU A 150 8.63 -1.83 7.56
N SER A 151 8.78 -3.17 7.60
CA SER A 151 9.85 -3.86 6.86
C SER A 151 9.70 -3.72 5.34
N SER A 152 8.47 -3.78 4.85
CA SER A 152 8.13 -3.60 3.44
C SER A 152 8.42 -2.16 3.01
N ASN A 153 7.98 -1.18 3.79
CA ASN A 153 8.20 0.23 3.50
C ASN A 153 9.71 0.59 3.47
N ILE A 154 10.50 0.05 4.42
CA ILE A 154 11.95 0.26 4.44
C ILE A 154 12.63 -0.35 3.20
N LYS A 155 12.28 -1.59 2.84
CA LYS A 155 12.80 -2.26 1.65
C LYS A 155 12.53 -1.45 0.38
N TRP A 156 11.30 -0.98 0.22
CA TRP A 156 10.91 -0.20 -0.95
C TRP A 156 11.53 1.19 -0.95
N ALA A 157 11.64 1.85 0.21
CA ALA A 157 12.32 3.13 0.32
C ALA A 157 13.77 3.04 -0.16
N ARG A 158 14.53 2.02 0.26
CA ARG A 158 15.90 1.76 -0.22
C ARG A 158 15.94 1.55 -1.73
N LYS A 159 15.08 0.68 -2.27
CA LYS A 159 15.02 0.43 -3.72
C LYS A 159 14.74 1.71 -4.53
N MET A 160 13.87 2.56 -4.02
CA MET A 160 13.58 3.86 -4.63
C MET A 160 14.79 4.81 -4.58
N GLN A 161 15.46 4.91 -3.43
CA GLN A 161 16.68 5.72 -3.26
C GLN A 161 17.80 5.26 -4.20
N ASP A 162 18.03 3.96 -4.29
CA ASP A 162 19.05 3.34 -5.19
C ASP A 162 18.75 3.64 -6.67
N ALA A 163 17.48 3.87 -7.01
CA ALA A 163 17.07 4.25 -8.36
C ALA A 163 17.08 5.76 -8.64
N GLY A 164 17.46 6.58 -7.66
CA GLY A 164 17.51 8.05 -7.79
C GLY A 164 16.20 8.77 -7.45
N VAL A 165 15.23 8.09 -6.85
CA VAL A 165 14.02 8.73 -6.31
C VAL A 165 14.39 9.53 -5.05
N ASN A 166 13.94 10.77 -4.97
CA ASN A 166 14.01 11.56 -3.74
C ASN A 166 12.99 11.04 -2.73
N VAL A 167 13.43 10.23 -1.76
CA VAL A 167 12.58 9.68 -0.71
C VAL A 167 12.63 10.59 0.51
N VAL A 168 11.48 11.12 0.90
CA VAL A 168 11.29 11.95 2.08
C VAL A 168 10.53 11.15 3.12
N PHE A 169 11.12 11.00 4.30
CA PHE A 169 10.46 10.35 5.44
C PHE A 169 9.74 11.43 6.24
N GLY A 170 8.43 11.49 6.14
CA GLY A 170 7.51 12.31 6.88
C GLY A 170 8.04 13.57 7.59
N LEU A 171 7.18 14.23 8.33
CA LEU A 171 7.57 15.30 9.26
C LEU A 171 7.47 14.76 10.68
N GLU A 172 8.44 15.10 11.53
CA GLU A 172 8.43 14.72 12.94
C GLU A 172 7.12 15.19 13.61
N GLY A 173 6.46 14.29 14.34
CA GLY A 173 5.17 14.53 14.99
C GLY A 173 3.94 14.49 14.09
N LEU A 174 4.10 14.35 12.77
CA LEU A 174 2.99 14.26 11.82
C LEU A 174 3.03 12.93 11.05
N LYS A 175 1.83 12.42 10.74
CA LYS A 175 1.71 11.22 9.88
C LYS A 175 1.47 11.61 8.44
N VAL A 176 2.14 10.90 7.53
CA VAL A 176 1.88 11.00 6.08
C VAL A 176 0.60 10.25 5.77
N HIS A 177 -0.55 10.90 5.91
CA HIS A 177 -1.86 10.24 5.73
C HIS A 177 -2.63 10.66 4.47
N SER A 178 -2.24 11.71 3.79
CA SER A 178 -2.80 12.08 2.48
C SER A 178 -2.49 10.99 1.44
N LYS A 179 -3.35 10.84 0.46
CA LYS A 179 -3.19 9.92 -0.66
C LYS A 179 -3.25 10.74 -1.94
N ILE A 180 -2.09 11.23 -2.34
CA ILE A 180 -1.95 12.17 -3.45
C ILE A 180 -0.85 11.69 -4.39
N ILE A 181 -1.12 11.73 -5.69
CA ILE A 181 -0.13 11.67 -6.75
C ILE A 181 -0.24 12.97 -7.52
N HIS A 182 0.88 13.61 -7.77
CA HIS A 182 0.99 14.79 -8.61
C HIS A 182 1.96 14.49 -9.76
N ILE A 183 1.54 14.72 -10.98
CA ILE A 183 2.32 14.53 -12.20
C ILE A 183 2.51 15.88 -12.85
N ASP A 184 3.75 16.40 -12.80
CA ASP A 184 4.12 17.67 -13.45
C ASP A 184 4.27 17.42 -14.95
N MET A 185 3.48 18.10 -15.75
CA MET A 185 3.51 18.03 -17.19
C MET A 185 4.41 19.12 -17.80
N THR A 186 5.01 18.83 -18.96
CA THR A 186 5.73 19.84 -19.74
C THR A 186 4.79 20.62 -20.66
N ARG A 187 3.65 20.03 -20.98
CA ARG A 187 2.59 20.61 -21.84
C ARG A 187 1.24 20.22 -21.27
N GLY A 188 0.26 21.13 -21.38
CA GLY A 188 -1.07 20.94 -20.81
C GLY A 188 -1.08 21.23 -19.31
N HIS A 189 -2.07 20.69 -18.64
CA HIS A 189 -2.26 20.85 -17.20
C HIS A 189 -1.57 19.75 -16.42
N ASP A 190 -1.06 20.05 -15.23
CA ASP A 190 -0.58 19.07 -14.29
C ASP A 190 -1.75 18.17 -13.84
N ILE A 191 -1.43 16.94 -13.50
CA ILE A 191 -2.45 15.94 -13.11
C ILE A 191 -2.30 15.65 -11.62
N ALA A 192 -3.40 15.78 -10.89
CA ALA A 192 -3.52 15.32 -9.51
C ALA A 192 -4.40 14.08 -9.41
N VAL A 193 -3.98 13.08 -8.64
CA VAL A 193 -4.82 11.96 -8.21
C VAL A 193 -4.97 12.03 -6.71
N VAL A 194 -6.21 12.15 -6.24
CA VAL A 194 -6.54 12.19 -4.82
C VAL A 194 -7.33 10.93 -4.45
N GLY A 195 -6.92 10.27 -3.38
CA GLY A 195 -7.56 9.03 -2.93
C GLY A 195 -8.03 9.08 -1.49
N SER A 196 -9.17 8.47 -1.19
CA SER A 196 -9.61 8.21 0.19
C SER A 196 -8.90 7.00 0.81
N GLY A 197 -8.27 6.14 0.00
CA GLY A 197 -7.55 4.93 0.39
C GLY A 197 -6.11 4.91 -0.11
N ASN A 198 -5.28 4.10 0.55
CA ASN A 198 -3.86 3.98 0.22
C ASN A 198 -3.65 3.48 -1.21
N PHE A 199 -2.60 3.96 -1.86
CA PHE A 199 -2.14 3.45 -3.16
C PHE A 199 -1.45 2.08 -2.97
N HIS A 200 -2.26 1.07 -2.70
CA HIS A 200 -1.83 -0.27 -2.34
C HIS A 200 -2.72 -1.29 -3.04
N GLU A 201 -2.16 -2.09 -3.92
CA GLU A 201 -2.88 -3.02 -4.81
C GLU A 201 -3.72 -4.06 -4.05
N GLY A 202 -3.22 -4.54 -2.91
CA GLY A 202 -3.94 -5.47 -2.05
C GLY A 202 -5.14 -4.82 -1.36
N ASN A 203 -4.94 -3.63 -0.78
CA ASN A 203 -6.00 -2.89 -0.10
C ASN A 203 -7.13 -2.49 -1.06
N ALA A 204 -6.78 -2.13 -2.28
CA ALA A 204 -7.74 -1.75 -3.31
C ALA A 204 -8.68 -2.89 -3.77
N LYS A 205 -8.37 -4.14 -3.41
CA LYS A 205 -9.23 -5.30 -3.66
C LYS A 205 -10.25 -5.55 -2.55
N VAL A 206 -10.08 -4.93 -1.39
CA VAL A 206 -10.85 -5.21 -0.17
C VAL A 206 -11.56 -3.97 0.34
N TYR A 207 -10.88 -2.83 0.37
CA TYR A 207 -11.43 -1.59 0.91
C TYR A 207 -12.16 -0.79 -0.15
N THR A 208 -13.33 -0.28 0.21
CA THR A 208 -14.10 0.64 -0.61
C THR A 208 -13.47 2.03 -0.55
N CYS A 209 -12.79 2.42 -1.60
CA CYS A 209 -12.09 3.70 -1.70
C CYS A 209 -12.44 4.43 -2.99
N LEU A 210 -12.42 5.76 -2.92
CA LEU A 210 -12.63 6.64 -4.04
C LEU A 210 -11.28 7.17 -4.52
N LEU A 211 -11.08 7.20 -5.82
CA LEU A 211 -9.92 7.79 -6.49
C LEU A 211 -10.43 8.80 -7.51
N TYR A 212 -9.96 10.00 -7.43
CA TYR A 212 -10.36 11.11 -8.27
C TYR A 212 -9.13 11.71 -8.94
N THR A 213 -9.22 11.98 -10.23
CA THR A 213 -8.20 12.72 -10.96
C THR A 213 -8.76 14.08 -11.35
N SER A 214 -7.96 15.11 -11.17
CA SER A 214 -8.32 16.49 -11.50
C SER A 214 -7.15 17.23 -12.12
N ASP A 215 -7.48 18.32 -12.77
CA ASP A 215 -6.51 19.37 -13.08
C ASP A 215 -5.90 19.87 -11.77
N ALA A 216 -4.57 19.91 -11.68
CA ALA A 216 -3.86 20.35 -10.49
C ALA A 216 -3.65 21.89 -10.44
N ALA A 217 -4.28 22.62 -11.37
CA ALA A 217 -4.08 24.07 -11.50
C ALA A 217 -5.05 24.91 -10.67
N ASP A 218 -6.06 24.34 -10.01
CA ASP A 218 -7.03 25.02 -9.15
C ASP A 218 -6.72 24.91 -7.66
#